data_3f9e8416a2e094a44ebd990a52a666b4
#
_entry.id   3f9e8416a2e094a44ebd990a52a666b4
#
_cell.length_a   1.000
_cell.length_b   1.000
_cell.length_c   1.000
_cell.angle_alpha   90.00
_cell.angle_beta   90.00
_cell.angle_gamma   90.00
#
_symmetry.space_group_name_H-M   'P 1'
#
loop_
_entity.id
_entity.type
_entity.pdbx_description
1 polymer ?
#
loop_
_entity_poly.entity_id
_entity_poly.type
_entity_poly.pdbx_seq_one_letter_code
_entity_poly.pdbx_strand_id
1 'polypeptide(L)'
;LLTDWYLNREFTNSELRILIDGLLFSKHIPYRQCRERVEKLEGLSSQHFRARVRHIAALPQNRPDNRQLFYTIDMLDEAMEKGRQVSFHYCHAGMDHQLRPQMNEQRNPKEYVVNPYQLVAANGRYYLIANTEPHSNVSHYRVDRISDICLLETPVKDPRQVQGLEQGLDLSQHMAEHPYLFAGESVRATFRAKKHLLNDLEDWFGPAANYFHETESALDVTVKVNQEAMFYWALQYAPFVEVLE
;
A
#
# COMPACT_ATOMS: atom_id res chain seq x y z
N LEU A 1 28.14 23.87 -40.06
CA LEU A 1 28.36 23.63 -38.63
C LEU A 1 27.07 23.12 -38.03
N LEU A 2 26.96 21.82 -37.73
CA LEU A 2 25.85 21.24 -36.97
C LEU A 2 26.08 21.60 -35.49
N THR A 3 25.35 22.56 -34.97
CA THR A 3 25.57 23.14 -33.61
C THR A 3 24.65 22.55 -32.55
N ASP A 4 23.63 21.77 -32.92
CA ASP A 4 22.63 21.29 -31.97
C ASP A 4 22.53 19.78 -31.95
N TRP A 5 23.54 19.15 -31.32
CA TRP A 5 23.45 17.74 -30.95
C TRP A 5 22.73 17.62 -29.61
N TYR A 6 21.53 17.02 -29.57
CA TYR A 6 20.87 16.61 -28.33
C TYR A 6 20.66 15.11 -28.31
N LEU A 7 20.87 14.53 -27.16
CA LEU A 7 20.55 13.12 -26.93
C LEU A 7 19.03 13.01 -26.79
N ASN A 8 18.39 12.28 -27.71
CA ASN A 8 16.99 11.92 -27.52
C ASN A 8 16.91 10.97 -26.32
N ARG A 9 16.40 11.46 -25.20
CA ARG A 9 16.27 10.69 -23.97
C ARG A 9 14.85 10.24 -23.80
N GLU A 10 14.69 9.01 -23.34
CA GLU A 10 13.38 8.43 -23.03
C GLU A 10 12.67 9.18 -21.90
N PHE A 11 13.46 9.68 -20.91
CA PHE A 11 12.97 10.47 -19.78
C PHE A 11 13.69 11.80 -19.68
N THR A 12 12.92 12.85 -19.33
CA THR A 12 13.47 14.15 -18.90
C THR A 12 14.10 14.02 -17.51
N ASN A 13 14.90 15.01 -17.12
CA ASN A 13 15.50 15.04 -15.78
C ASN A 13 14.43 15.14 -14.68
N SER A 14 13.30 15.83 -14.92
CA SER A 14 12.20 15.95 -13.96
C SER A 14 11.46 14.65 -13.76
N GLU A 15 11.20 13.91 -14.85
CA GLU A 15 10.58 12.58 -14.78
C GLU A 15 11.47 11.59 -14.03
N LEU A 16 12.77 11.54 -14.35
CA LEU A 16 13.74 10.70 -13.61
C LEU A 16 13.80 11.08 -12.12
N ARG A 17 13.70 12.36 -11.80
CA ARG A 17 13.65 12.83 -10.42
C ARG A 17 12.45 12.27 -9.68
N ILE A 18 11.24 12.35 -10.26
CA ILE A 18 10.00 11.82 -9.66
C ILE A 18 10.10 10.30 -9.48
N LEU A 19 10.64 9.56 -10.46
CA LEU A 19 10.84 8.11 -10.36
C LEU A 19 11.82 7.74 -9.24
N ILE A 20 12.92 8.46 -9.10
CA ILE A 20 13.90 8.24 -8.04
C ILE A 20 13.29 8.58 -6.68
N ASP A 21 12.60 9.71 -6.55
CA ASP A 21 11.93 10.10 -5.31
C ASP A 21 10.87 9.07 -4.91
N GLY A 22 10.09 8.51 -5.87
CA GLY A 22 9.15 7.42 -5.64
C GLY A 22 9.83 6.17 -5.05
N LEU A 23 11.00 5.77 -5.54
CA LEU A 23 11.80 4.69 -4.96
C LEU A 23 12.30 5.03 -3.54
N LEU A 24 12.71 6.28 -3.30
CA LEU A 24 13.19 6.74 -2.00
C LEU A 24 12.06 6.80 -0.97
N PHE A 25 10.84 7.19 -1.36
CA PHE A 25 9.65 7.17 -0.52
C PHE A 25 9.12 5.77 -0.23
N SER A 26 9.48 4.79 -1.04
CA SER A 26 9.09 3.40 -0.83
C SER A 26 9.66 2.87 0.50
N LYS A 27 8.78 2.41 1.38
CA LYS A 27 9.14 1.89 2.71
C LYS A 27 9.37 0.37 2.71
N HIS A 28 9.06 -0.32 1.62
CA HIS A 28 9.07 -1.78 1.51
C HIS A 28 10.27 -2.33 0.75
N ILE A 29 10.91 -1.53 -0.11
CA ILE A 29 12.07 -1.97 -0.88
C ILE A 29 13.30 -1.99 0.04
N PRO A 30 14.02 -3.13 0.17
CA PRO A 30 15.25 -3.21 0.94
C PRO A 30 16.30 -2.18 0.48
N TYR A 31 17.09 -1.66 1.40
CA TYR A 31 18.07 -0.58 1.13
C TYR A 31 18.96 -0.87 -0.08
N ARG A 32 19.56 -2.07 -0.12
CA ARG A 32 20.46 -2.46 -1.21
C ARG A 32 19.76 -2.47 -2.57
N GLN A 33 18.56 -3.07 -2.61
CA GLN A 33 17.78 -3.17 -3.84
C GLN A 33 17.27 -1.81 -4.29
N CYS A 34 16.90 -0.91 -3.38
CA CYS A 34 16.52 0.46 -3.68
C CYS A 34 17.69 1.22 -4.32
N ARG A 35 18.87 1.13 -3.72
CA ARG A 35 20.10 1.78 -4.23
C ARG A 35 20.46 1.31 -5.63
N GLU A 36 20.46 0.01 -5.88
CA GLU A 36 20.74 -0.57 -7.19
C GLU A 36 19.80 -0.03 -8.29
N ARG A 37 18.54 0.21 -7.97
CA ARG A 37 17.54 0.76 -8.90
C ARG A 37 17.70 2.26 -9.11
N VAL A 38 18.00 3.00 -8.05
CA VAL A 38 18.35 4.42 -8.18
C VAL A 38 19.57 4.59 -9.09
N GLU A 39 20.62 3.79 -8.92
CA GLU A 39 21.81 3.82 -9.76
C GLU A 39 21.49 3.50 -11.24
N LYS A 40 20.55 2.57 -11.51
CA LYS A 40 20.07 2.29 -12.87
C LYS A 40 19.32 3.49 -13.48
N LEU A 41 18.41 4.13 -12.74
CA LEU A 41 17.71 5.33 -13.20
C LEU A 41 18.65 6.51 -13.42
N GLU A 42 19.62 6.71 -12.52
CA GLU A 42 20.67 7.71 -12.70
C GLU A 42 21.49 7.45 -13.98
N GLY A 43 21.65 6.18 -14.38
CA GLY A 43 22.30 5.78 -15.62
C GLY A 43 21.62 6.30 -16.90
N LEU A 44 20.31 6.56 -16.85
CA LEU A 44 19.52 7.13 -17.94
C LEU A 44 19.66 8.67 -18.05
N SER A 45 20.37 9.31 -17.12
CA SER A 45 20.49 10.75 -17.00
C SER A 45 21.87 11.27 -17.44
N SER A 46 22.04 12.61 -17.46
CA SER A 46 23.33 13.26 -17.67
C SER A 46 24.20 13.21 -16.41
N GLN A 47 25.52 13.38 -16.60
CA GLN A 47 26.48 13.49 -15.47
C GLN A 47 26.11 14.63 -14.50
N HIS A 48 25.59 15.74 -15.00
CA HIS A 48 25.15 16.90 -14.21
C HIS A 48 23.95 16.59 -13.34
N PHE A 49 23.01 15.75 -13.81
CA PHE A 49 21.86 15.34 -13.03
C PHE A 49 22.28 14.39 -11.91
N ARG A 50 23.15 13.42 -12.19
CA ARG A 50 23.68 12.48 -11.17
C ARG A 50 24.30 13.22 -9.97
N ALA A 51 25.01 14.31 -10.24
CA ALA A 51 25.60 15.13 -9.17
C ALA A 51 24.55 15.79 -8.26
N ARG A 52 23.37 16.15 -8.82
CA ARG A 52 22.26 16.78 -8.07
C ARG A 52 21.48 15.79 -7.20
N VAL A 53 21.41 14.52 -7.56
CA VAL A 53 20.64 13.50 -6.86
C VAL A 53 21.44 12.80 -5.76
N ARG A 54 22.75 12.83 -5.81
CA ARG A 54 23.65 12.17 -4.83
C ARG A 54 23.38 12.52 -3.37
N HIS A 55 22.94 13.75 -3.06
CA HIS A 55 22.65 14.17 -1.68
C HIS A 55 21.31 13.67 -1.14
N ILE A 56 20.44 13.14 -2.00
CA ILE A 56 19.12 12.60 -1.63
C ILE A 56 19.25 11.13 -1.18
N ALA A 57 20.39 10.51 -1.42
CA ALA A 57 20.65 9.10 -1.13
C ALA A 57 20.88 8.76 0.36
N ALA A 58 20.50 9.64 1.30
CA ALA A 58 20.43 9.31 2.72
C ALA A 58 19.17 8.48 3.00
N LEU A 59 19.14 7.26 2.46
CA LEU A 59 18.04 6.32 2.72
C LEU A 59 18.10 5.86 4.18
N PRO A 60 16.97 5.85 4.90
CA PRO A 60 16.92 5.22 6.23
C PRO A 60 17.36 3.76 6.13
N GLN A 61 18.32 3.36 6.96
CA GLN A 61 18.81 1.97 6.97
C GLN A 61 17.84 0.97 7.62
N ASN A 62 16.78 1.46 8.28
CA ASN A 62 15.77 0.67 8.99
C ASN A 62 14.66 0.11 8.08
N ARG A 63 14.99 -0.28 6.86
CA ARG A 63 14.07 -0.93 5.92
C ARG A 63 14.03 -2.43 6.17
N PRO A 64 12.86 -3.09 5.96
CA PRO A 64 12.77 -4.54 6.04
C PRO A 64 13.78 -5.20 5.07
N ASP A 65 14.51 -6.20 5.53
CA ASP A 65 15.43 -6.98 4.65
C ASP A 65 14.69 -8.19 4.06
N ASN A 66 13.61 -7.95 3.32
CA ASN A 66 12.95 -9.00 2.55
C ASN A 66 13.61 -9.12 1.17
N ARG A 67 14.55 -10.05 1.04
CA ARG A 67 15.27 -10.30 -0.22
C ARG A 67 14.37 -10.91 -1.30
N GLN A 68 13.24 -11.51 -0.92
CA GLN A 68 12.28 -12.16 -1.83
C GLN A 68 11.21 -11.19 -2.38
N LEU A 69 11.22 -9.92 -1.99
CA LEU A 69 10.15 -8.97 -2.32
C LEU A 69 9.77 -8.96 -3.81
N PHE A 70 10.76 -8.85 -4.71
CA PHE A 70 10.48 -8.81 -6.15
C PHE A 70 9.99 -10.15 -6.69
N TYR A 71 10.58 -11.25 -6.22
CA TYR A 71 10.08 -12.58 -6.53
C TYR A 71 8.63 -12.77 -6.04
N THR A 72 8.32 -12.27 -4.85
CA THR A 72 6.94 -12.32 -4.31
C THR A 72 5.96 -11.53 -5.20
N ILE A 73 6.37 -10.36 -5.68
CA ILE A 73 5.54 -9.54 -6.59
C ILE A 73 5.31 -10.31 -7.90
N ASP A 74 6.38 -10.82 -8.54
CA ASP A 74 6.28 -11.57 -9.80
C ASP A 74 5.37 -12.79 -9.65
N MET A 75 5.46 -13.54 -8.54
CA MET A 75 4.61 -14.70 -8.26
C MET A 75 3.15 -14.31 -8.03
N LEU A 76 2.88 -13.19 -7.38
CA LEU A 76 1.52 -12.69 -7.18
C LEU A 76 0.89 -12.22 -8.49
N ASP A 77 1.66 -11.51 -9.34
CA ASP A 77 1.20 -11.10 -10.67
C ASP A 77 0.88 -12.33 -11.53
N GLU A 78 1.75 -13.35 -11.55
CA GLU A 78 1.51 -14.61 -12.25
C GLU A 78 0.26 -15.34 -11.73
N ALA A 79 0.06 -15.38 -10.40
CA ALA A 79 -1.09 -16.01 -9.78
C ALA A 79 -2.41 -15.33 -10.17
N MET A 80 -2.43 -14.00 -10.16
CA MET A 80 -3.61 -13.20 -10.57
C MET A 80 -3.90 -13.36 -12.06
N GLU A 81 -2.88 -13.34 -12.92
CA GLU A 81 -3.02 -13.57 -14.37
C GLU A 81 -3.60 -14.97 -14.67
N LYS A 82 -3.11 -16.00 -13.97
CA LYS A 82 -3.57 -17.39 -14.15
C LYS A 82 -4.86 -17.73 -13.39
N GLY A 83 -5.37 -16.82 -12.55
CA GLY A 83 -6.53 -17.09 -11.70
C GLY A 83 -6.30 -18.24 -10.72
N ARG A 84 -5.13 -18.30 -10.06
CA ARG A 84 -4.71 -19.37 -9.16
C ARG A 84 -4.49 -18.87 -7.74
N GLN A 85 -4.73 -19.73 -6.78
CA GLN A 85 -4.39 -19.49 -5.38
C GLN A 85 -2.87 -19.48 -5.19
N VAL A 86 -2.43 -18.82 -4.12
CA VAL A 86 -1.05 -18.92 -3.62
C VAL A 86 -1.02 -19.35 -2.17
N SER A 87 0.07 -20.02 -1.77
CA SER A 87 0.38 -20.21 -0.36
C SER A 87 1.65 -19.47 0.02
N PHE A 88 1.74 -19.01 1.27
CA PHE A 88 2.92 -18.32 1.80
C PHE A 88 2.96 -18.34 3.33
N HIS A 89 4.12 -17.98 3.90
CA HIS A 89 4.25 -17.63 5.30
C HIS A 89 4.14 -16.12 5.49
N TYR A 90 3.33 -15.68 6.49
CA TYR A 90 3.22 -14.26 6.82
C TYR A 90 4.05 -13.92 8.04
N CYS A 91 4.96 -12.94 7.91
CA CYS A 91 5.96 -12.62 8.89
C CYS A 91 5.61 -11.38 9.74
N HIS A 92 6.04 -11.40 10.99
CA HIS A 92 6.00 -10.26 11.91
C HIS A 92 7.41 -9.88 12.35
N ALA A 93 7.60 -8.58 12.62
CA ALA A 93 8.86 -8.11 13.19
C ALA A 93 8.95 -8.51 14.67
N GLY A 94 10.05 -9.14 15.06
CA GLY A 94 10.42 -9.33 16.46
C GLY A 94 11.01 -8.05 17.06
N MET A 95 11.23 -8.04 18.38
CA MET A 95 11.89 -6.93 19.09
C MET A 95 13.34 -6.70 18.65
N ASP A 96 13.96 -7.69 18.02
CA ASP A 96 15.27 -7.63 17.40
C ASP A 96 15.24 -7.13 15.94
N HIS A 97 14.09 -6.63 15.48
CA HIS A 97 13.82 -6.15 14.13
C HIS A 97 13.91 -7.22 13.03
N GLN A 98 14.03 -8.51 13.37
CA GLN A 98 14.02 -9.60 12.40
C GLN A 98 12.60 -10.03 12.06
N LEU A 99 12.35 -10.28 10.77
CA LEU A 99 11.07 -10.85 10.32
C LEU A 99 11.05 -12.35 10.62
N ARG A 100 9.97 -12.81 11.25
CA ARG A 100 9.74 -14.22 11.54
C ARG A 100 8.32 -14.61 11.15
N PRO A 101 8.13 -15.81 10.57
CA PRO A 101 6.80 -16.31 10.24
C PRO A 101 5.93 -16.45 11.50
N GLN A 102 4.65 -16.19 11.35
CA GLN A 102 3.66 -16.48 12.37
C GLN A 102 3.62 -17.99 12.59
N MET A 103 3.57 -18.41 13.85
CA MET A 103 3.51 -19.83 14.21
C MET A 103 2.06 -20.28 14.40
N ASN A 104 1.77 -21.53 14.04
CA ASN A 104 0.53 -22.22 14.37
C ASN A 104 0.58 -22.77 15.81
N GLU A 105 -0.51 -23.44 16.26
CA GLU A 105 -0.62 -24.04 17.60
C GLU A 105 0.46 -25.09 17.88
N GLN A 106 0.93 -25.79 16.83
CA GLN A 106 1.99 -26.80 16.92
C GLN A 106 3.41 -26.20 16.88
N ARG A 107 3.54 -24.86 16.89
CA ARG A 107 4.80 -24.10 16.78
C ARG A 107 5.55 -24.33 15.45
N ASN A 108 4.82 -24.67 14.39
CA ASN A 108 5.35 -24.65 13.02
C ASN A 108 4.99 -23.32 12.33
N PRO A 109 5.75 -22.86 11.33
CA PRO A 109 5.36 -21.74 10.50
C PRO A 109 3.93 -21.92 9.95
N LYS A 110 3.06 -20.92 10.20
CA LYS A 110 1.69 -20.96 9.71
C LYS A 110 1.68 -20.67 8.22
N GLU A 111 1.16 -21.62 7.44
CA GLU A 111 0.91 -21.43 6.02
C GLU A 111 -0.44 -20.73 5.81
N TYR A 112 -0.45 -19.73 4.94
CA TYR A 112 -1.64 -19.02 4.49
C TYR A 112 -1.91 -19.40 3.05
N VAL A 113 -3.07 -19.98 2.78
CA VAL A 113 -3.58 -20.22 1.42
C VAL A 113 -4.58 -19.12 1.12
N VAL A 114 -4.35 -18.35 0.07
CA VAL A 114 -5.16 -17.17 -0.23
C VAL A 114 -5.59 -17.12 -1.69
N ASN A 115 -6.70 -16.44 -1.92
CA ASN A 115 -7.22 -16.05 -3.22
C ASN A 115 -6.71 -14.63 -3.53
N PRO A 116 -5.66 -14.42 -4.34
CA PRO A 116 -5.13 -13.11 -4.65
C PRO A 116 -6.04 -12.40 -5.66
N TYR A 117 -6.39 -11.14 -5.40
CA TYR A 117 -7.25 -10.35 -6.27
C TYR A 117 -6.54 -9.16 -6.88
N GLN A 118 -5.79 -8.40 -6.08
CA GLN A 118 -5.13 -7.19 -6.56
C GLN A 118 -3.91 -6.82 -5.70
N LEU A 119 -2.86 -6.31 -6.36
CA LEU A 119 -1.77 -5.59 -5.71
C LEU A 119 -2.05 -4.09 -5.72
N VAL A 120 -1.86 -3.44 -4.58
CA VAL A 120 -2.03 -1.99 -4.43
C VAL A 120 -0.85 -1.35 -3.73
N ALA A 121 -0.49 -0.15 -4.18
CA ALA A 121 0.51 0.68 -3.51
C ALA A 121 -0.20 1.71 -2.62
N ALA A 122 0.06 1.67 -1.33
CA ALA A 122 -0.48 2.62 -0.35
C ALA A 122 0.52 2.88 0.77
N ASN A 123 0.56 4.12 1.27
CA ASN A 123 1.40 4.51 2.41
C ASN A 123 2.88 4.12 2.25
N GLY A 124 3.38 4.12 1.01
CA GLY A 124 4.75 3.75 0.64
C GLY A 124 5.04 2.25 0.72
N ARG A 125 4.03 1.39 0.66
CA ARG A 125 4.14 -0.07 0.66
C ARG A 125 3.24 -0.71 -0.38
N TYR A 126 3.55 -1.97 -0.74
CA TYR A 126 2.63 -2.83 -1.48
C TYR A 126 1.80 -3.69 -0.53
N TYR A 127 0.52 -3.80 -0.85
CA TYR A 127 -0.43 -4.67 -0.19
C TYR A 127 -1.10 -5.59 -1.21
N LEU A 128 -1.31 -6.82 -0.81
CA LEU A 128 -2.14 -7.78 -1.52
C LEU A 128 -3.56 -7.71 -0.94
N ILE A 129 -4.53 -7.41 -1.78
CA ILE A 129 -5.96 -7.59 -1.48
C ILE A 129 -6.30 -9.04 -1.82
N ALA A 130 -6.74 -9.80 -0.83
CA ALA A 130 -7.00 -11.22 -0.96
C ALA A 130 -8.14 -11.68 -0.04
N ASN A 131 -8.62 -12.91 -0.27
CA ASN A 131 -9.47 -13.62 0.68
C ASN A 131 -8.76 -14.89 1.13
N THR A 132 -8.97 -15.32 2.35
CA THR A 132 -8.44 -16.58 2.89
C THR A 132 -9.52 -17.33 3.65
N GLU A 133 -9.64 -18.64 3.40
CA GLU A 133 -10.52 -19.51 4.18
C GLU A 133 -10.01 -19.66 5.64
N PRO A 134 -10.89 -19.73 6.66
CA PRO A 134 -12.36 -19.80 6.56
C PRO A 134 -13.08 -18.45 6.56
N HIS A 135 -12.37 -17.32 6.38
CA HIS A 135 -12.94 -15.98 6.46
C HIS A 135 -13.78 -15.65 5.21
N SER A 136 -14.92 -15.01 5.43
CA SER A 136 -15.81 -14.59 4.34
C SER A 136 -15.41 -13.25 3.72
N ASN A 137 -14.64 -12.43 4.43
CA ASN A 137 -14.30 -11.06 4.06
C ASN A 137 -12.92 -10.94 3.39
N VAL A 138 -12.60 -9.71 3.00
CA VAL A 138 -11.31 -9.34 2.42
C VAL A 138 -10.24 -9.20 3.50
N SER A 139 -9.04 -9.61 3.19
CA SER A 139 -7.83 -9.41 3.99
C SER A 139 -6.78 -8.63 3.20
N HIS A 140 -5.97 -7.84 3.90
CA HIS A 140 -4.87 -7.08 3.32
C HIS A 140 -3.54 -7.60 3.87
N TYR A 141 -2.67 -8.09 2.98
CA TYR A 141 -1.35 -8.58 3.35
C TYR A 141 -0.27 -7.64 2.84
N ARG A 142 0.60 -7.18 3.71
CA ARG A 142 1.80 -6.44 3.29
C ARG A 142 2.74 -7.38 2.55
N VAL A 143 3.07 -7.05 1.31
CA VAL A 143 3.89 -7.90 0.44
C VAL A 143 5.32 -8.06 0.98
N ASP A 144 5.86 -7.02 1.64
CA ASP A 144 7.17 -7.07 2.29
C ASP A 144 7.25 -8.00 3.52
N ARG A 145 6.11 -8.53 3.97
CA ARG A 145 6.01 -9.53 5.05
C ARG A 145 5.69 -10.94 4.58
N ILE A 146 5.59 -11.15 3.29
CA ILE A 146 5.36 -12.47 2.69
C ILE A 146 6.71 -13.15 2.46
N SER A 147 6.85 -14.42 2.87
CA SER A 147 7.97 -15.28 2.56
C SER A 147 7.50 -16.63 2.03
N ASP A 148 8.37 -17.31 1.30
CA ASP A 148 8.19 -18.67 0.81
C ASP A 148 6.87 -18.85 0.02
N ILE A 149 6.59 -17.90 -0.88
CA ILE A 149 5.38 -17.91 -1.70
C ILE A 149 5.45 -19.03 -2.75
N CYS A 150 4.34 -19.74 -2.91
CA CYS A 150 4.15 -20.80 -3.91
C CYS A 150 2.84 -20.60 -4.66
N LEU A 151 2.88 -20.76 -5.99
CA LEU A 151 1.70 -20.83 -6.84
C LEU A 151 1.04 -22.20 -6.68
N LEU A 152 -0.28 -22.21 -6.51
CA LEU A 152 -1.06 -23.44 -6.38
C LEU A 152 -1.83 -23.75 -7.67
N GLU A 153 -2.18 -25.01 -7.88
CA GLU A 153 -3.02 -25.43 -9.01
C GLU A 153 -4.51 -25.13 -8.79
N THR A 154 -4.91 -24.80 -7.57
CA THR A 154 -6.29 -24.50 -7.20
C THR A 154 -6.73 -23.18 -7.80
N PRO A 155 -7.89 -23.13 -8.50
CA PRO A 155 -8.45 -21.88 -9.00
C PRO A 155 -8.78 -20.89 -7.87
N VAL A 156 -8.64 -19.61 -8.14
CA VAL A 156 -9.05 -18.55 -7.22
C VAL A 156 -10.57 -18.52 -7.08
N LYS A 157 -11.06 -18.26 -5.86
CA LYS A 157 -12.47 -18.01 -5.58
C LYS A 157 -12.93 -16.72 -6.26
N ASP A 158 -14.08 -16.72 -6.92
CA ASP A 158 -14.64 -15.51 -7.53
C ASP A 158 -14.78 -14.41 -6.47
N PRO A 159 -14.24 -13.21 -6.69
CA PRO A 159 -14.37 -12.08 -5.77
C PRO A 159 -15.81 -11.80 -5.35
N ARG A 160 -16.78 -11.99 -6.24
CA ARG A 160 -18.23 -11.76 -5.96
C ARG A 160 -18.81 -12.68 -4.89
N GLN A 161 -18.11 -13.76 -4.55
CA GLN A 161 -18.45 -14.68 -3.45
C GLN A 161 -17.81 -14.27 -2.12
N VAL A 162 -17.11 -13.14 -2.10
CA VAL A 162 -16.42 -12.60 -0.92
C VAL A 162 -17.22 -11.43 -0.38
N GLN A 163 -17.46 -11.43 0.93
CA GLN A 163 -18.17 -10.36 1.62
C GLN A 163 -17.48 -9.01 1.42
N GLY A 164 -18.23 -8.04 0.95
CA GLY A 164 -17.74 -6.71 0.59
C GLY A 164 -17.23 -6.57 -0.84
N LEU A 165 -17.25 -7.66 -1.64
CA LEU A 165 -16.88 -7.65 -3.06
C LEU A 165 -18.00 -8.21 -3.97
N GLU A 166 -19.25 -8.22 -3.52
CA GLU A 166 -20.39 -8.84 -4.24
C GLU A 166 -20.63 -8.19 -5.62
N GLN A 167 -20.26 -6.93 -5.79
CA GLN A 167 -20.32 -6.20 -7.05
C GLN A 167 -19.01 -6.27 -7.87
N GLY A 168 -18.05 -7.04 -7.40
CA GLY A 168 -16.66 -7.04 -7.87
C GLY A 168 -15.79 -6.06 -7.08
N LEU A 169 -14.48 -6.10 -7.31
CA LEU A 169 -13.52 -5.19 -6.67
C LEU A 169 -13.50 -3.84 -7.41
N ASP A 170 -14.20 -2.83 -6.88
CA ASP A 170 -13.94 -1.44 -7.25
C ASP A 170 -12.76 -0.93 -6.41
N LEU A 171 -11.60 -0.86 -7.04
CA LEU A 171 -10.35 -0.50 -6.37
C LEU A 171 -10.39 0.93 -5.80
N SER A 172 -10.99 1.87 -6.53
CA SER A 172 -11.07 3.28 -6.10
C SER A 172 -11.91 3.41 -4.83
N GLN A 173 -13.09 2.81 -4.83
CA GLN A 173 -13.97 2.78 -3.67
C GLN A 173 -13.30 2.03 -2.49
N HIS A 174 -12.72 0.86 -2.76
CA HIS A 174 -12.07 0.04 -1.75
C HIS A 174 -10.94 0.80 -1.04
N MET A 175 -10.11 1.52 -1.79
CA MET A 175 -9.01 2.31 -1.22
C MET A 175 -9.52 3.50 -0.40
N ALA A 176 -10.60 4.15 -0.83
CA ALA A 176 -11.22 5.24 -0.07
C ALA A 176 -11.84 4.75 1.25
N GLU A 177 -12.43 3.55 1.26
CA GLU A 177 -13.01 2.95 2.46
C GLU A 177 -11.95 2.37 3.42
N HIS A 178 -10.72 2.08 2.96
CA HIS A 178 -9.67 1.44 3.75
C HIS A 178 -8.36 2.26 3.79
N PRO A 179 -8.34 3.47 4.35
CA PRO A 179 -7.18 4.38 4.29
C PRO A 179 -5.90 3.80 4.92
N TYR A 180 -6.02 2.88 5.89
CA TYR A 180 -4.89 2.18 6.51
C TYR A 180 -4.77 0.71 6.08
N LEU A 181 -5.65 0.24 5.19
CA LEU A 181 -5.73 -1.16 4.75
C LEU A 181 -5.84 -2.16 5.92
N PHE A 182 -6.65 -1.80 6.92
CA PHE A 182 -7.07 -2.74 7.94
C PHE A 182 -8.14 -3.68 7.38
N ALA A 183 -8.15 -4.92 7.83
CA ALA A 183 -9.23 -5.86 7.55
C ALA A 183 -10.49 -5.49 8.34
N GLY A 184 -11.66 -5.96 7.88
CA GLY A 184 -12.92 -5.74 8.56
C GLY A 184 -13.92 -4.94 7.74
N GLU A 185 -15.08 -4.71 8.34
CA GLU A 185 -16.21 -4.08 7.66
C GLU A 185 -16.06 -2.56 7.57
N SER A 186 -16.62 -1.99 6.50
CA SER A 186 -16.79 -0.55 6.35
C SER A 186 -18.14 -0.14 6.91
N VAL A 187 -18.12 0.89 7.75
CA VAL A 187 -19.30 1.48 8.39
C VAL A 187 -19.50 2.91 7.90
N ARG A 188 -20.72 3.41 8.02
CA ARG A 188 -20.98 4.84 7.85
C ARG A 188 -20.62 5.53 9.16
N ALA A 189 -19.64 6.41 9.12
CA ALA A 189 -19.22 7.23 10.25
C ALA A 189 -19.61 8.69 10.01
N THR A 190 -20.18 9.32 11.03
CA THR A 190 -20.50 10.74 11.05
C THR A 190 -19.71 11.43 12.15
N PHE A 191 -19.02 12.50 11.80
CA PHE A 191 -18.20 13.26 12.74
C PHE A 191 -18.20 14.75 12.44
N ARG A 192 -17.95 15.55 13.46
CA ARG A 192 -17.72 17.01 13.36
C ARG A 192 -16.26 17.30 13.29
N ALA A 193 -15.82 18.09 12.33
CA ALA A 193 -14.44 18.52 12.16
C ALA A 193 -14.30 20.03 12.16
N LYS A 194 -13.18 20.54 12.64
CA LYS A 194 -12.83 21.96 12.47
C LYS A 194 -12.53 22.28 11.02
N LYS A 195 -12.96 23.46 10.53
CA LYS A 195 -12.82 23.88 9.12
C LYS A 195 -11.39 23.85 8.58
N HIS A 196 -10.39 24.11 9.41
CA HIS A 196 -8.99 24.10 8.97
C HIS A 196 -8.51 22.70 8.54
N LEU A 197 -9.24 21.61 8.87
CA LEU A 197 -8.96 20.25 8.44
C LEU A 197 -9.50 19.93 7.03
N LEU A 198 -10.13 20.86 6.31
CA LEU A 198 -10.72 20.56 5.00
C LEU A 198 -9.72 19.92 4.02
N ASN A 199 -8.49 20.43 3.97
CA ASN A 199 -7.47 19.84 3.10
C ASN A 199 -7.10 18.40 3.54
N ASP A 200 -6.95 18.17 4.85
CA ASP A 200 -6.70 16.83 5.38
C ASP A 200 -7.88 15.88 5.08
N LEU A 201 -9.11 16.36 5.19
CA LEU A 201 -10.31 15.57 4.87
C LEU A 201 -10.36 15.17 3.38
N GLU A 202 -10.02 16.11 2.48
CA GLU A 202 -9.90 15.84 1.05
C GLU A 202 -8.76 14.83 0.76
N ASP A 203 -7.61 14.98 1.43
CA ASP A 203 -6.46 14.07 1.27
C ASP A 203 -6.78 12.64 1.74
N TRP A 204 -7.56 12.50 2.82
CA TRP A 204 -7.90 11.19 3.38
C TRP A 204 -9.11 10.52 2.73
N PHE A 205 -10.16 11.25 2.46
CA PHE A 205 -11.46 10.71 2.06
C PHE A 205 -11.89 11.14 0.65
N GLY A 206 -11.32 12.25 0.13
CA GLY A 206 -11.61 12.76 -1.20
C GLY A 206 -13.11 12.88 -1.49
N PRO A 207 -13.55 12.48 -2.70
CA PRO A 207 -14.96 12.59 -3.11
C PRO A 207 -15.90 11.64 -2.36
N ALA A 208 -15.40 10.75 -1.51
CA ALA A 208 -16.22 9.88 -0.67
C ALA A 208 -16.76 10.62 0.57
N ALA A 209 -16.20 11.78 0.93
CA ALA A 209 -16.68 12.61 2.02
C ALA A 209 -17.90 13.43 1.62
N ASN A 210 -18.96 13.37 2.43
CA ASN A 210 -20.12 14.23 2.28
C ASN A 210 -20.14 15.24 3.43
N TYR A 211 -20.16 16.54 3.07
CA TYR A 211 -20.09 17.67 3.99
C TYR A 211 -21.48 18.29 4.19
N PHE A 212 -21.82 18.62 5.45
CA PHE A 212 -23.10 19.24 5.80
C PHE A 212 -22.97 20.05 7.12
N HIS A 213 -24.02 20.76 7.52
CA HIS A 213 -24.07 21.57 8.75
C HIS A 213 -22.86 22.49 8.97
N GLU A 214 -22.45 23.19 7.92
CA GLU A 214 -21.34 24.12 7.97
C GLU A 214 -21.63 25.30 8.89
N THR A 215 -20.67 25.62 9.78
CA THR A 215 -20.64 26.80 10.65
C THR A 215 -19.41 27.66 10.36
N GLU A 216 -19.18 28.75 11.09
CA GLU A 216 -17.96 29.53 10.93
C GLU A 216 -16.67 28.74 11.22
N SER A 217 -16.71 27.83 12.20
CA SER A 217 -15.52 27.13 12.73
C SER A 217 -15.48 25.63 12.48
N ALA A 218 -16.59 25.00 12.10
CA ALA A 218 -16.71 23.56 11.97
C ALA A 218 -17.71 23.14 10.90
N LEU A 219 -17.66 21.88 10.51
CA LEU A 219 -18.60 21.20 9.60
C LEU A 219 -18.78 19.75 10.02
N ASP A 220 -19.93 19.20 9.69
CA ASP A 220 -20.21 17.78 9.88
C ASP A 220 -19.87 17.01 8.60
N VAL A 221 -19.33 15.82 8.74
CA VAL A 221 -18.84 14.98 7.65
C VAL A 221 -19.37 13.58 7.82
N THR A 222 -19.87 12.98 6.74
CA THR A 222 -20.20 11.55 6.70
C THR A 222 -19.34 10.86 5.65
N VAL A 223 -18.74 9.75 6.05
CA VAL A 223 -17.92 8.89 5.18
C VAL A 223 -18.31 7.43 5.37
N LYS A 224 -18.07 6.60 4.34
CA LYS A 224 -18.08 5.14 4.48
C LYS A 224 -16.62 4.70 4.60
N VAL A 225 -16.26 4.10 5.73
CA VAL A 225 -14.87 3.80 6.07
C VAL A 225 -14.76 2.57 6.96
N ASN A 226 -13.67 1.82 6.87
CA ASN A 226 -13.36 0.75 7.79
C ASN A 226 -13.39 1.25 9.25
N GLN A 227 -14.12 0.54 10.12
CA GLN A 227 -14.35 0.98 11.50
C GLN A 227 -13.05 1.19 12.29
N GLU A 228 -12.11 0.27 12.18
CA GLU A 228 -10.82 0.37 12.89
C GLU A 228 -9.98 1.52 12.32
N ALA A 229 -9.99 1.70 11.00
CA ALA A 229 -9.30 2.82 10.35
C ALA A 229 -9.86 4.16 10.82
N MET A 230 -11.19 4.29 10.92
CA MET A 230 -11.84 5.50 11.43
C MET A 230 -11.45 5.79 12.86
N PHE A 231 -11.37 4.77 13.71
CA PHE A 231 -10.93 4.93 15.11
C PHE A 231 -9.51 5.51 15.19
N TYR A 232 -8.54 4.93 14.46
CA TYR A 232 -7.16 5.44 14.46
C TYR A 232 -7.06 6.83 13.86
N TRP A 233 -7.81 7.11 12.79
CA TRP A 233 -7.85 8.43 12.17
C TRP A 233 -8.42 9.47 13.15
N ALA A 234 -9.54 9.18 13.81
CA ALA A 234 -10.14 10.09 14.78
C ALA A 234 -9.20 10.37 15.97
N LEU A 235 -8.45 9.37 16.46
CA LEU A 235 -7.43 9.59 17.49
C LEU A 235 -6.30 10.51 17.01
N GLN A 236 -5.87 10.40 15.77
CA GLN A 236 -4.83 11.27 15.21
C GLN A 236 -5.27 12.74 15.19
N TYR A 237 -6.55 12.99 14.92
CA TYR A 237 -7.14 14.32 14.84
C TYR A 237 -8.00 14.70 16.05
N ALA A 238 -7.90 13.97 17.15
CA ALA A 238 -8.76 14.09 18.35
C ALA A 238 -8.99 15.52 18.87
N PRO A 239 -8.00 16.47 18.82
CA PRO A 239 -8.25 17.84 19.27
C PRO A 239 -9.23 18.63 18.39
N PHE A 240 -9.48 18.15 17.16
CA PHE A 240 -10.20 18.89 16.13
C PHE A 240 -11.39 18.12 15.54
N VAL A 241 -11.60 16.89 15.99
CA VAL A 241 -12.62 15.98 15.49
C VAL A 241 -13.42 15.41 16.65
N GLU A 242 -14.76 15.37 16.50
CA GLU A 242 -15.71 14.74 17.42
C GLU A 242 -16.53 13.71 16.62
N VAL A 243 -16.40 12.43 16.95
CA VAL A 243 -17.22 11.37 16.34
C VAL A 243 -18.63 11.45 16.91
N LEU A 244 -19.63 11.51 16.02
CA LEU A 244 -21.04 11.67 16.39
C LEU A 244 -21.79 10.33 16.32
N GLU A 245 -21.49 9.53 15.27
CA GLU A 245 -22.12 8.22 15.02
C GLU A 245 -21.18 7.32 14.22
#